data_f852939c4219738d7ec4049af9036107
#
_entry.id   f852939c4219738d7ec4049af9036107
#
_cell.length_a   1.000
_cell.length_b   1.000
_cell.length_c   1.000
_cell.angle_alpha   90.00
_cell.angle_beta   90.00
_cell.angle_gamma   90.00
#
_symmetry.space_group_name_H-M   'P 1'
#
loop_
_entity.id
_entity.type
_entity.pdbx_description
1 polymer ?
#
loop_
_entity_poly.entity_id
_entity_poly.type
_entity_poly.pdbx_seq_one_letter_code
_entity_poly.pdbx_strand_id
1 'polypeptide(L)'
;MNEYFECDATDLAAHIASGAISAKDMLAASINRSRRINPSLHAVVNEQPEVAEQLCDETPADAPLSGVPTLLKDLGAEAIAFPSHNGSRLYRDTIYEYDSSIYSRIRKAGLIPFARTTSPELGIGPTTEAGVYGEPTRNPWNLNHITGGSSGGSGAAVAAGIVPLAH
;
A
#
# COMPACT_ATOMS: atom_id res chain seq x y z
N MET A 1 -9.80 -1.74 17.79
CA MET A 1 -8.86 -1.42 16.67
C MET A 1 -7.91 -2.58 16.34
N ASN A 2 -7.22 -3.18 17.34
CA ASN A 2 -6.29 -4.31 17.04
C ASN A 2 -6.96 -5.49 16.35
N GLU A 3 -8.20 -5.81 16.67
CA GLU A 3 -8.98 -6.89 16.06
C GLU A 3 -9.16 -6.75 14.54
N TYR A 4 -9.25 -5.54 14.03
CA TYR A 4 -9.40 -5.31 12.59
C TYR A 4 -8.13 -5.61 11.76
N PHE A 5 -6.95 -5.66 12.41
CA PHE A 5 -5.70 -6.05 11.74
C PHE A 5 -5.56 -7.57 11.56
N GLU A 6 -6.45 -8.34 12.16
CA GLU A 6 -6.53 -9.81 12.03
C GLU A 6 -7.59 -10.22 10.99
N CYS A 7 -8.41 -9.26 10.51
CA CYS A 7 -9.41 -9.50 9.48
C CYS A 7 -8.76 -9.58 8.08
N ASP A 8 -9.33 -10.40 7.23
CA ASP A 8 -9.04 -10.30 5.80
C ASP A 8 -9.76 -9.09 5.18
N ALA A 9 -9.52 -8.84 3.90
CA ALA A 9 -10.09 -7.66 3.22
C ALA A 9 -11.62 -7.73 3.09
N THR A 10 -12.18 -8.93 3.01
CA THR A 10 -13.64 -9.15 2.87
C THR A 10 -14.35 -8.88 4.18
N ASP A 11 -13.81 -9.42 5.28
CA ASP A 11 -14.34 -9.19 6.62
C ASP A 11 -14.25 -7.71 6.99
N LEU A 12 -13.11 -7.07 6.66
CA LEU A 12 -12.93 -5.65 6.91
C LEU A 12 -13.93 -4.79 6.13
N ALA A 13 -14.18 -5.12 4.85
CA ALA A 13 -15.21 -4.44 4.05
C ALA A 13 -16.60 -4.60 4.66
N ALA A 14 -16.93 -5.78 5.20
CA ALA A 14 -18.20 -6.03 5.89
C ALA A 14 -18.33 -5.20 7.18
N HIS A 15 -17.26 -5.06 7.98
CA HIS A 15 -17.25 -4.19 9.16
C HIS A 15 -17.43 -2.72 8.81
N ILE A 16 -16.82 -2.26 7.72
CA ILE A 16 -16.99 -0.89 7.24
C ILE A 16 -18.42 -0.68 6.73
N ALA A 17 -18.97 -1.59 5.93
CA ALA A 17 -20.32 -1.51 5.41
C ALA A 17 -21.39 -1.54 6.50
N SER A 18 -21.16 -2.26 7.59
CA SER A 18 -22.06 -2.28 8.76
C SER A 18 -21.95 -1.04 9.66
N GLY A 19 -20.96 -0.18 9.43
CA GLY A 19 -20.67 0.97 10.28
C GLY A 19 -20.00 0.64 11.61
N ALA A 20 -19.50 -0.59 11.79
CA ALA A 20 -18.73 -1.00 12.97
C ALA A 20 -17.39 -0.21 13.07
N ILE A 21 -16.81 0.15 11.94
CA ILE A 21 -15.69 1.08 11.84
C ILE A 21 -15.86 1.95 10.60
N SER A 22 -15.45 3.22 10.64
CA SER A 22 -15.44 4.03 9.42
C SER A 22 -14.22 3.76 8.54
N ALA A 23 -14.36 3.94 7.22
CA ALA A 23 -13.23 3.85 6.29
C ALA A 23 -12.07 4.79 6.68
N LYS A 24 -12.38 6.00 7.13
CA LYS A 24 -11.38 7.00 7.59
C LYS A 24 -10.66 6.54 8.86
N ASP A 25 -11.37 5.96 9.85
CA ASP A 25 -10.73 5.46 11.06
C ASP A 25 -9.82 4.27 10.76
N MET A 26 -10.26 3.37 9.85
CA MET A 26 -9.42 2.25 9.43
C MET A 26 -8.20 2.70 8.63
N LEU A 27 -8.37 3.67 7.72
CA LEU A 27 -7.26 4.30 7.00
C LEU A 27 -6.25 4.92 7.98
N ALA A 28 -6.72 5.74 8.92
CA ALA A 28 -5.86 6.36 9.93
C ALA A 28 -5.12 5.32 10.78
N ALA A 29 -5.78 4.23 11.15
CA ALA A 29 -5.17 3.12 11.87
C ALA A 29 -4.06 2.44 11.05
N SER A 30 -4.30 2.19 9.76
CA SER A 30 -3.32 1.58 8.85
C SER A 30 -2.10 2.50 8.63
N ILE A 31 -2.31 3.80 8.43
CA ILE A 31 -1.24 4.79 8.31
C ILE A 31 -0.41 4.84 9.59
N ASN A 32 -1.06 4.94 10.75
CA ASN A 32 -0.37 4.98 12.05
C ASN A 32 0.43 3.69 12.30
N ARG A 33 -0.12 2.52 11.94
CA ARG A 33 0.58 1.25 12.03
C ARG A 33 1.77 1.22 11.09
N SER A 34 1.61 1.67 9.84
CA SER A 34 2.70 1.82 8.87
C SER A 34 3.83 2.65 9.48
N ARG A 35 3.56 3.86 9.91
CA ARG A 35 4.57 4.79 10.47
C ARG A 35 5.30 4.24 11.70
N ARG A 36 4.64 3.40 12.49
CA ARG A 36 5.26 2.75 13.65
C ARG A 36 6.21 1.61 13.27
N ILE A 37 5.85 0.82 12.23
CA ILE A 37 6.57 -0.42 11.89
C ILE A 37 7.57 -0.20 10.75
N ASN A 38 7.26 0.67 9.80
CA ASN A 38 8.04 0.88 8.60
C ASN A 38 9.51 1.30 8.83
N PRO A 39 9.88 2.04 9.91
CA PRO A 39 11.29 2.32 10.19
C PRO A 39 12.18 1.10 10.36
N SER A 40 11.59 -0.07 10.67
CA SER A 40 12.30 -1.35 10.77
C SER A 40 12.16 -2.22 9.52
N LEU A 41 11.12 -1.99 8.71
CA LEU A 41 10.82 -2.81 7.53
C LEU A 41 11.30 -2.21 6.23
N HIS A 42 11.30 -0.89 6.12
CA HIS A 42 11.59 -0.16 4.88
C HIS A 42 10.74 -0.66 3.68
N ALA A 43 9.45 -0.88 3.91
CA ALA A 43 8.52 -1.48 2.95
C ALA A 43 7.59 -0.45 2.28
N VAL A 44 7.25 0.64 2.98
CA VAL A 44 6.28 1.66 2.54
C VAL A 44 7.00 2.95 2.22
N VAL A 45 6.68 3.55 1.08
CA VAL A 45 7.27 4.80 0.57
C VAL A 45 6.17 5.66 -0.06
N ASN A 46 6.47 6.93 -0.33
CA ASN A 46 5.58 7.85 -1.06
C ASN A 46 4.15 7.90 -0.48
N GLU A 47 4.02 8.10 0.83
CA GLU A 47 2.72 8.27 1.48
C GLU A 47 1.99 9.50 0.94
N GLN A 48 0.67 9.35 0.71
CA GLN A 48 -0.26 10.39 0.26
C GLN A 48 -1.52 10.38 1.14
N PRO A 49 -1.41 10.67 2.44
CA PRO A 49 -2.53 10.52 3.39
C PRO A 49 -3.72 11.42 3.07
N GLU A 50 -3.48 12.66 2.64
CA GLU A 50 -4.53 13.62 2.30
C GLU A 50 -5.34 13.16 1.07
N VAL A 51 -4.65 12.58 0.08
CA VAL A 51 -5.30 11.97 -1.09
C VAL A 51 -6.14 10.78 -0.64
N ALA A 52 -5.59 9.91 0.20
CA ALA A 52 -6.30 8.73 0.69
C ALA A 52 -7.57 9.10 1.49
N GLU A 53 -7.53 10.17 2.30
CA GLU A 53 -8.72 10.67 3.00
C GLU A 53 -9.81 11.13 2.04
N GLN A 54 -9.46 11.87 0.97
CA GLN A 54 -10.41 12.27 -0.07
C GLN A 54 -11.02 11.06 -0.77
N LEU A 55 -10.18 10.06 -1.09
CA LEU A 55 -10.63 8.81 -1.71
C LEU A 55 -11.64 8.02 -0.84
N CYS A 56 -11.61 8.16 0.48
CA CYS A 56 -12.64 7.57 1.36
C CYS A 56 -14.03 8.17 1.06
N ASP A 57 -14.10 9.48 0.85
CA ASP A 57 -15.37 10.17 0.57
C ASP A 57 -15.91 9.90 -0.84
N GLU A 58 -15.01 9.58 -1.78
CA GLU A 58 -15.34 9.32 -3.18
C GLU A 58 -15.67 7.85 -3.48
N THR A 59 -15.46 6.95 -2.51
CA THR A 59 -15.59 5.51 -2.74
C THR A 59 -17.05 5.08 -2.68
N PRO A 60 -17.58 4.39 -3.72
CA PRO A 60 -18.95 3.88 -3.71
C PRO A 60 -19.16 2.87 -2.58
N ALA A 61 -20.24 3.05 -1.82
CA ALA A 61 -20.54 2.18 -0.68
C ALA A 61 -20.87 0.73 -1.08
N ASP A 62 -21.30 0.50 -2.32
CA ASP A 62 -21.66 -0.81 -2.87
C ASP A 62 -20.48 -1.53 -3.54
N ALA A 63 -19.29 -0.92 -3.54
CA ALA A 63 -18.10 -1.59 -4.07
C ALA A 63 -17.69 -2.78 -3.17
N PRO A 64 -17.17 -3.88 -3.75
CA PRO A 64 -16.95 -5.14 -3.01
C PRO A 64 -15.94 -5.03 -1.87
N LEU A 65 -15.00 -4.09 -1.95
CA LEU A 65 -13.98 -3.82 -0.91
C LEU A 65 -14.01 -2.36 -0.47
N SER A 66 -15.23 -1.79 -0.37
CA SER A 66 -15.43 -0.39 -0.07
C SER A 66 -14.77 0.03 1.23
N GLY A 67 -13.87 1.02 1.14
CA GLY A 67 -13.21 1.63 2.28
C GLY A 67 -12.00 0.87 2.83
N VAL A 68 -11.64 -0.28 2.25
CA VAL A 68 -10.49 -1.08 2.72
C VAL A 68 -9.17 -0.42 2.32
N PRO A 69 -8.26 -0.11 3.27
CA PRO A 69 -6.94 0.44 2.97
C PRO A 69 -6.07 -0.55 2.19
N THR A 70 -5.29 -0.01 1.25
CA THR A 70 -4.35 -0.80 0.45
C THR A 70 -3.08 -0.01 0.13
N LEU A 71 -2.10 -0.70 -0.47
CA LEU A 71 -0.85 -0.12 -0.94
C LEU A 71 -0.61 -0.48 -2.40
N LEU A 72 0.01 0.42 -3.13
CA LEU A 72 0.39 0.24 -4.52
C LEU A 72 1.88 -0.11 -4.61
N LYS A 73 2.24 -1.11 -5.39
CA LYS A 73 3.65 -1.36 -5.69
C LYS A 73 4.26 -0.14 -6.40
N ASP A 74 5.52 0.17 -6.10
CA ASP A 74 6.25 1.26 -6.77
C ASP A 74 6.75 0.85 -8.17
N LEU A 75 5.92 0.06 -8.87
CA LEU A 75 6.05 -0.33 -10.27
C LEU A 75 4.70 -0.81 -10.78
N GLY A 76 4.26 -0.31 -11.91
CA GLY A 76 2.89 -0.52 -12.39
C GLY A 76 1.87 0.24 -11.52
N ALA A 77 0.60 0.11 -11.81
CA ALA A 77 -0.46 0.88 -11.18
C ALA A 77 -0.13 2.39 -11.15
N GLU A 78 0.27 2.92 -12.32
CA GLU A 78 0.52 4.35 -12.50
C GLU A 78 -0.74 5.13 -12.13
N ALA A 79 -0.56 6.19 -11.36
CA ALA A 79 -1.66 7.02 -10.86
C ALA A 79 -1.19 8.45 -10.69
N ILE A 80 -2.01 9.42 -11.12
CA ILE A 80 -1.72 10.85 -11.05
C ILE A 80 -1.39 11.25 -9.61
N ALA A 81 -2.17 10.78 -8.65
CA ALA A 81 -2.06 11.15 -7.24
C ALA A 81 -1.00 10.38 -6.45
N PHE A 82 -0.39 9.35 -7.04
CA PHE A 82 0.59 8.48 -6.36
C PHE A 82 1.90 8.40 -7.16
N PRO A 83 2.86 9.31 -6.94
CA PRO A 83 4.17 9.29 -7.58
C PRO A 83 4.86 7.94 -7.45
N SER A 84 5.62 7.53 -8.46
CA SER A 84 6.34 6.27 -8.49
C SER A 84 7.78 6.48 -8.95
N HIS A 85 8.71 5.80 -8.28
CA HIS A 85 10.13 5.80 -8.67
C HIS A 85 10.50 4.59 -9.53
N ASN A 86 9.60 3.60 -9.68
CA ASN A 86 9.89 2.31 -10.32
C ASN A 86 11.17 1.64 -9.74
N GLY A 87 11.47 1.87 -8.46
CA GLY A 87 12.68 1.36 -7.81
C GLY A 87 13.99 1.99 -8.31
N SER A 88 13.96 3.04 -9.14
CA SER A 88 15.15 3.60 -9.78
C SER A 88 15.34 5.08 -9.47
N ARG A 89 16.61 5.48 -9.23
CA ARG A 89 16.97 6.89 -9.08
C ARG A 89 16.74 7.71 -10.36
N LEU A 90 16.75 7.05 -11.52
CA LEU A 90 16.48 7.68 -12.81
C LEU A 90 15.05 8.22 -12.91
N TYR A 91 14.12 7.56 -12.22
CA TYR A 91 12.68 7.89 -12.23
C TYR A 91 12.20 8.58 -10.96
N ARG A 92 13.11 9.07 -10.11
CA ARG A 92 12.76 9.68 -8.80
C ARG A 92 11.69 10.78 -8.91
N ASP A 93 11.75 11.58 -9.97
CA ASP A 93 10.91 12.75 -10.18
C ASP A 93 9.80 12.49 -11.21
N THR A 94 9.49 11.21 -11.47
CA THR A 94 8.45 10.84 -12.44
C THR A 94 7.07 11.18 -11.90
N ILE A 95 6.31 11.95 -12.68
CA ILE A 95 4.91 12.26 -12.45
C ILE A 95 4.11 11.65 -13.59
N TYR A 96 3.03 10.95 -13.27
CA TYR A 96 2.12 10.41 -14.27
C TYR A 96 0.99 11.39 -14.55
N GLU A 97 0.64 11.51 -15.82
CA GLU A 97 -0.48 12.35 -16.30
C GLU A 97 -1.76 11.53 -16.54
N TYR A 98 -1.75 10.26 -16.16
CA TYR A 98 -2.87 9.33 -16.34
C TYR A 98 -2.97 8.31 -15.20
N ASP A 99 -4.16 7.78 -15.03
CA ASP A 99 -4.43 6.64 -14.18
C ASP A 99 -4.46 5.36 -15.02
N SER A 100 -3.63 4.39 -14.68
CA SER A 100 -3.59 3.10 -15.36
C SER A 100 -4.88 2.29 -15.14
N SER A 101 -5.12 1.32 -16.03
CA SER A 101 -6.26 0.41 -15.90
C SER A 101 -6.20 -0.44 -14.62
N ILE A 102 -5.00 -0.74 -14.11
CA ILE A 102 -4.81 -1.44 -12.84
C ILE A 102 -5.28 -0.55 -11.69
N TYR A 103 -4.77 0.68 -11.59
CA TYR A 103 -5.20 1.62 -10.55
C TYR A 103 -6.71 1.87 -10.61
N SER A 104 -7.26 2.10 -11.80
CA SER A 104 -8.70 2.29 -11.98
C SER A 104 -9.53 1.09 -11.48
N ARG A 105 -9.05 -0.15 -11.66
CA ARG A 105 -9.71 -1.36 -11.14
C ARG A 105 -9.62 -1.46 -9.62
N ILE A 106 -8.47 -1.12 -9.03
CA ILE A 106 -8.28 -1.05 -7.58
C ILE A 106 -9.30 -0.07 -6.99
N ARG A 107 -9.44 1.12 -7.57
CA ARG A 107 -10.42 2.13 -7.13
C ARG A 107 -11.87 1.67 -7.32
N LYS A 108 -12.20 1.03 -8.45
CA LYS A 108 -13.54 0.47 -8.69
C LYS A 108 -13.90 -0.65 -7.72
N ALA A 109 -12.92 -1.39 -7.22
CA ALA A 109 -13.14 -2.38 -6.17
C ALA A 109 -13.45 -1.76 -4.80
N GLY A 110 -13.27 -0.43 -4.65
CA GLY A 110 -13.51 0.30 -3.41
C GLY A 110 -12.30 0.41 -2.49
N LEU A 111 -11.14 -0.07 -2.92
CA LEU A 111 -9.90 0.00 -2.15
C LEU A 111 -9.38 1.44 -2.05
N ILE A 112 -8.80 1.77 -0.89
CA ILE A 112 -8.21 3.08 -0.58
C ILE A 112 -6.69 2.96 -0.54
N PRO A 113 -5.98 3.22 -1.65
CA PRO A 113 -4.53 3.32 -1.62
C PRO A 113 -4.09 4.56 -0.83
N PHE A 114 -3.02 4.43 -0.01
CA PHE A 114 -2.48 5.57 0.74
C PHE A 114 -0.97 5.76 0.58
N ALA A 115 -0.27 4.79 -0.01
CA ALA A 115 1.18 4.87 -0.24
C ALA A 115 1.61 3.87 -1.31
N ARG A 116 2.91 3.94 -1.65
CA ARG A 116 3.56 2.91 -2.45
C ARG A 116 4.35 1.95 -1.57
N THR A 117 4.68 0.79 -2.14
CA THR A 117 5.56 -0.21 -1.52
C THR A 117 6.81 -0.40 -2.36
N THR A 118 7.93 -0.64 -1.70
CA THR A 118 9.23 -0.85 -2.34
C THR A 118 9.25 -2.02 -3.31
N SER A 119 10.07 -1.91 -4.35
CA SER A 119 10.33 -2.94 -5.36
C SER A 119 11.81 -2.95 -5.75
N PRO A 120 12.33 -4.00 -6.39
CA PRO A 120 13.63 -3.93 -7.08
C PRO A 120 13.62 -2.86 -8.17
N GLU A 121 14.79 -2.39 -8.57
CA GLU A 121 14.92 -1.45 -9.68
C GLU A 121 14.27 -2.02 -10.94
N LEU A 122 13.30 -1.28 -11.50
CA LEU A 122 12.47 -1.67 -12.65
C LEU A 122 11.78 -3.04 -12.51
N GLY A 123 11.62 -3.53 -11.28
CA GLY A 123 11.05 -4.84 -11.01
C GLY A 123 11.97 -6.01 -11.36
N ILE A 124 13.22 -5.75 -11.72
CA ILE A 124 14.18 -6.77 -12.17
C ILE A 124 14.88 -7.36 -10.95
N GLY A 125 14.64 -8.64 -10.71
CA GLY A 125 15.30 -9.40 -9.66
C GLY A 125 14.37 -9.85 -8.52
N PRO A 126 14.84 -10.82 -7.72
CA PRO A 126 14.07 -11.44 -6.65
C PRO A 126 14.28 -10.76 -5.28
N THR A 127 15.06 -9.66 -5.21
CA THR A 127 15.38 -8.95 -3.97
C THR A 127 14.88 -7.52 -4.01
N THR A 128 14.30 -7.04 -2.91
CA THR A 128 13.75 -5.68 -2.78
C THR A 128 14.76 -4.79 -2.05
N GLU A 129 15.79 -4.35 -2.80
CA GLU A 129 16.97 -3.66 -2.28
C GLU A 129 17.38 -2.46 -3.15
N ALA A 130 16.41 -1.85 -3.83
CA ALA A 130 16.69 -0.73 -4.73
C ALA A 130 17.24 0.49 -3.98
N GLY A 131 18.38 0.99 -4.43
CA GLY A 131 19.10 2.09 -3.76
C GLY A 131 18.39 3.44 -3.74
N VAL A 132 17.28 3.61 -4.47
CA VAL A 132 16.45 4.82 -4.42
C VAL A 132 15.75 4.99 -3.08
N TYR A 133 15.45 3.88 -2.39
CA TYR A 133 14.78 3.88 -1.08
C TYR A 133 15.73 4.00 0.11
N GLY A 134 17.04 3.87 -0.13
CA GLY A 134 18.08 3.91 0.90
C GLY A 134 18.40 2.53 1.47
N GLU A 135 17.50 1.97 2.26
CA GLU A 135 17.69 0.70 2.94
C GLU A 135 16.92 -0.45 2.26
N PRO A 136 17.43 -1.70 2.32
CA PRO A 136 16.72 -2.88 1.85
C PRO A 136 15.45 -3.14 2.66
N THR A 137 14.42 -3.62 1.96
CA THR A 137 13.18 -4.05 2.63
C THR A 137 13.42 -5.33 3.43
N ARG A 138 13.02 -5.34 4.69
CA ARG A 138 13.25 -6.42 5.64
C ARG A 138 12.04 -7.33 5.78
N ASN A 139 12.31 -8.62 6.00
CA ASN A 139 11.28 -9.60 6.26
C ASN A 139 10.70 -9.40 7.68
N PRO A 140 9.39 -9.18 7.87
CA PRO A 140 8.80 -8.94 9.17
C PRO A 140 8.91 -10.12 10.14
N TRP A 141 9.09 -11.34 9.64
CA TRP A 141 9.30 -12.54 10.48
C TRP A 141 10.73 -12.64 11.01
N ASN A 142 11.71 -12.08 10.28
CA ASN A 142 13.09 -11.99 10.71
C ASN A 142 13.79 -10.84 9.97
N LEU A 143 14.05 -9.76 10.65
CA LEU A 143 14.63 -8.53 10.08
C LEU A 143 16.06 -8.71 9.50
N ASN A 144 16.72 -9.83 9.76
CA ASN A 144 18.01 -10.17 9.14
C ASN A 144 17.87 -10.81 7.74
N HIS A 145 16.64 -11.08 7.31
CA HIS A 145 16.35 -11.67 6.01
C HIS A 145 15.70 -10.66 5.06
N ILE A 146 15.84 -10.89 3.76
CA ILE A 146 15.13 -10.18 2.70
C ILE A 146 13.68 -10.65 2.62
N THR A 147 12.86 -9.86 1.95
CA THR A 147 11.43 -10.17 1.71
C THR A 147 11.19 -10.98 0.44
N GLY A 148 12.24 -11.18 -0.37
CA GLY A 148 12.06 -11.63 -1.75
C GLY A 148 11.64 -10.47 -2.66
N GLY A 149 11.04 -10.76 -3.78
CA GLY A 149 10.62 -9.77 -4.79
C GLY A 149 9.95 -10.42 -6.00
N SER A 150 9.46 -9.62 -6.92
CA SER A 150 9.62 -8.17 -7.06
C SER A 150 8.60 -7.35 -6.25
N SER A 151 7.55 -7.93 -5.65
CA SER A 151 6.59 -7.24 -4.77
C SER A 151 6.96 -7.39 -3.28
N GLY A 152 8.25 -7.28 -2.94
CA GLY A 152 8.74 -7.53 -1.57
C GLY A 152 8.20 -6.56 -0.54
N GLY A 153 8.09 -5.27 -0.89
CA GLY A 153 7.47 -4.27 -0.01
C GLY A 153 6.00 -4.57 0.28
N SER A 154 5.24 -4.98 -0.74
CA SER A 154 3.83 -5.36 -0.58
C SER A 154 3.69 -6.60 0.31
N GLY A 155 4.49 -7.64 0.05
CA GLY A 155 4.51 -8.84 0.89
C GLY A 155 4.88 -8.53 2.35
N ALA A 156 5.88 -7.68 2.58
CA ALA A 156 6.27 -7.25 3.93
C ALA A 156 5.17 -6.47 4.64
N ALA A 157 4.51 -5.55 3.93
CA ALA A 157 3.44 -4.74 4.49
C ALA A 157 2.23 -5.57 4.91
N VAL A 158 1.82 -6.55 4.08
CA VAL A 158 0.73 -7.47 4.41
C VAL A 158 1.12 -8.38 5.56
N ALA A 159 2.30 -9.01 5.51
CA ALA A 159 2.77 -9.89 6.58
C ALA A 159 2.94 -9.17 7.93
N ALA A 160 3.23 -7.87 7.93
CA ALA A 160 3.30 -7.04 9.13
C ALA A 160 1.93 -6.51 9.58
N GLY A 161 0.85 -6.85 8.87
CA GLY A 161 -0.51 -6.41 9.16
C GLY A 161 -0.72 -4.90 8.99
N ILE A 162 0.01 -4.23 8.10
CA ILE A 162 -0.21 -2.82 7.79
C ILE A 162 -1.51 -2.67 6.99
N VAL A 163 -1.74 -3.53 6.04
CA VAL A 163 -2.95 -3.64 5.22
C VAL A 163 -3.30 -5.11 5.01
N PRO A 164 -4.58 -5.45 4.77
CA PRO A 164 -4.99 -6.84 4.55
C PRO A 164 -4.60 -7.35 3.16
N LEU A 165 -4.40 -6.45 2.20
CA LEU A 165 -3.94 -6.76 0.84
C LEU A 165 -3.15 -5.60 0.25
N ALA A 166 -2.25 -5.88 -0.69
CA ALA A 166 -1.49 -4.89 -1.44
C ALA A 166 -1.25 -5.36 -2.88
N HIS A 167 -1.05 -4.39 -3.79
CA HIS A 167 -0.69 -4.64 -5.19
C HIS A 167 0.77 -5.08 -5.32
#